data_b7a2413a318f827b50cbb6470e18e549
#
_entry.id   b7a2413a318f827b50cbb6470e18e549
#
_cell.length_a   1.000
_cell.length_b   1.000
_cell.length_c   1.000
_cell.angle_alpha   90.00
_cell.angle_beta   90.00
_cell.angle_gamma   90.00
#
_symmetry.space_group_name_H-M   'P 1'
#
loop_
_entity.id
_entity.type
_entity.pdbx_description
1 polymer ?
#
loop_
_entity_poly.entity_id
_entity_poly.type
_entity_poly.pdbx_seq_one_letter_code
_entity_poly.pdbx_strand_id
1 'polypeptide(L)'
;MKSINPNSSFCTPVNQMLKKSRLSTAKKFLITVMLVFIASPIFAQAAFDKFDGQDDVTSIIVNKKMFDLMSKVKVDASDKETQQYLALIKKLDNLKVFTTKSTRVEGEMKVVAEKYIKSAGLEELMRVNENGRNIKILVKSGSTDSQIRELLMFIEGAKNEDTVLMSLTGNFDLNEISILTDKMRIPGGDDLKKATKGKR
;
A
#
# COMPACT_ATOMS: atom_id res chain seq x y z
N MET A 1 84.30 33.44 35.28
CA MET A 1 83.86 32.91 36.57
C MET A 1 82.44 32.41 36.45
N LYS A 2 82.29 31.14 36.80
CA LYS A 2 81.06 30.41 37.15
C LYS A 2 79.96 30.43 36.10
N SER A 3 79.58 29.35 35.52
CA SER A 3 79.26 28.04 36.02
C SER A 3 77.80 27.75 35.82
N ILE A 4 77.52 26.73 35.01
CA ILE A 4 76.64 25.60 35.29
C ILE A 4 75.13 25.95 35.25
N ASN A 5 74.25 25.22 34.70
CA ASN A 5 74.07 23.79 34.37
C ASN A 5 72.83 23.53 33.56
N PRO A 6 72.76 22.40 33.04
CA PRO A 6 71.78 22.00 32.04
C PRO A 6 70.57 21.29 32.63
N ASN A 7 69.83 20.79 31.82
CA ASN A 7 68.71 19.79 32.00
C ASN A 7 67.36 20.34 32.39
N SER A 8 66.44 20.15 31.55
CA SER A 8 65.69 18.91 31.62
C SER A 8 64.69 18.81 30.49
N SER A 9 64.90 17.79 29.79
CA SER A 9 63.91 17.18 28.88
C SER A 9 62.58 16.96 29.63
N PHE A 10 61.52 17.45 29.03
CA PHE A 10 60.20 16.90 29.32
C PHE A 10 59.46 16.61 28.00
N CYS A 11 59.76 15.44 27.49
CA CYS A 11 58.85 14.79 26.54
C CYS A 11 57.62 14.33 27.33
N THR A 12 56.51 14.96 27.09
CA THR A 12 55.20 14.39 27.40
C THR A 12 54.61 13.76 26.15
N PRO A 13 54.44 12.47 26.10
CA PRO A 13 53.65 11.87 25.01
C PRO A 13 52.17 12.15 25.29
N VAL A 14 51.59 12.99 24.46
CA VAL A 14 50.16 13.16 24.41
C VAL A 14 49.57 11.88 23.81
N ASN A 15 49.35 10.92 24.68
CA ASN A 15 48.61 9.73 24.36
C ASN A 15 47.14 10.07 24.48
N GLN A 16 46.59 10.69 23.40
CA GLN A 16 45.16 10.81 23.26
C GLN A 16 44.59 9.42 23.04
N MET A 17 44.21 8.79 24.14
CA MET A 17 43.31 7.63 24.12
C MET A 17 42.06 7.98 23.36
N LEU A 18 42.02 7.55 22.13
CA LEU A 18 40.77 7.35 21.42
C LEU A 18 39.91 6.38 22.21
N LYS A 19 39.05 6.92 23.05
CA LYS A 19 38.01 6.20 23.78
C LYS A 19 37.05 5.64 22.77
N LYS A 20 37.39 4.49 22.18
CA LYS A 20 36.51 3.69 21.34
C LYS A 20 35.33 3.28 22.22
N SER A 21 34.26 4.04 22.15
CA SER A 21 33.02 3.70 22.84
C SER A 21 32.55 2.35 22.29
N ARG A 22 32.80 1.30 23.01
CA ARG A 22 32.22 -0.01 22.74
C ARG A 22 30.74 0.11 23.03
N LEU A 23 29.98 0.45 21.98
CA LEU A 23 28.55 0.38 22.06
C LEU A 23 28.17 -1.06 22.42
N SER A 24 27.56 -1.23 23.60
CA SER A 24 27.19 -2.54 24.15
C SER A 24 26.53 -3.37 23.04
N THR A 25 26.92 -4.63 22.92
CA THR A 25 26.42 -5.59 21.94
C THR A 25 24.87 -5.64 21.94
N ALA A 26 24.27 -5.45 23.11
CA ALA A 26 22.83 -5.34 23.31
C ALA A 26 22.23 -4.10 22.59
N LYS A 27 22.88 -2.93 22.64
CA LYS A 27 22.42 -1.73 21.92
C LYS A 27 22.56 -1.89 20.41
N LYS A 28 23.61 -2.54 19.92
CA LYS A 28 23.77 -2.85 18.49
C LYS A 28 22.71 -3.82 18.01
N PHE A 29 22.39 -4.83 18.82
CA PHE A 29 21.34 -5.79 18.52
C PHE A 29 19.96 -5.14 18.49
N LEU A 30 19.68 -4.22 19.45
CA LEU A 30 18.42 -3.48 19.48
C LEU A 30 18.25 -2.56 18.26
N ILE A 31 19.31 -1.86 17.84
CA ILE A 31 19.30 -1.01 16.65
C ILE A 31 19.10 -1.84 15.38
N THR A 32 19.73 -3.01 15.28
CA THR A 32 19.60 -3.91 14.13
C THR A 32 18.17 -4.48 14.04
N VAL A 33 17.59 -4.88 15.18
CA VAL A 33 16.19 -5.35 15.23
C VAL A 33 15.21 -4.21 14.87
N MET A 34 15.46 -2.99 15.33
CA MET A 34 14.62 -1.83 14.99
C MET A 34 14.69 -1.45 13.52
N LEU A 35 15.85 -1.62 12.85
CA LEU A 35 16.00 -1.35 11.42
C LEU A 35 15.23 -2.35 10.53
N VAL A 36 15.10 -3.61 10.97
CA VAL A 36 14.37 -4.65 10.23
C VAL A 36 12.86 -4.40 10.23
N PHE A 37 12.31 -3.73 11.26
CA PHE A 37 10.88 -3.42 11.34
C PHE A 37 10.41 -2.28 10.42
N ILE A 38 11.32 -1.47 9.87
CA ILE A 38 10.97 -0.30 9.04
C ILE A 38 10.83 -0.66 7.55
N ALA A 39 11.22 -1.86 7.13
CA ALA A 39 11.31 -2.23 5.70
C ALA A 39 10.02 -2.78 5.06
N SER A 40 8.87 -2.78 5.76
CA SER A 40 7.70 -3.56 5.32
C SER A 40 6.66 -2.91 4.40
N PRO A 41 6.54 -1.59 4.17
CA PRO A 41 5.43 -1.06 3.37
C PRO A 41 5.69 -0.92 1.86
N ILE A 42 6.94 -1.04 1.40
CA ILE A 42 7.29 -0.68 0.01
C ILE A 42 6.98 -1.79 -1.00
N PHE A 43 6.90 -3.05 -0.58
CA PHE A 43 6.67 -4.19 -1.49
C PHE A 43 5.23 -4.32 -2.00
N ALA A 44 4.25 -3.72 -1.31
CA ALA A 44 2.83 -3.85 -1.65
C ALA A 44 2.46 -3.21 -2.99
N GLN A 45 3.02 -2.04 -3.28
CA GLN A 45 2.64 -1.26 -4.47
C GLN A 45 3.23 -1.81 -5.77
N ALA A 46 4.39 -2.48 -5.72
CA ALA A 46 5.08 -3.02 -6.89
C ALA A 46 4.57 -4.40 -7.35
N ALA A 47 3.77 -5.08 -6.52
CA ALA A 47 3.36 -6.46 -6.81
C ALA A 47 2.60 -6.61 -8.12
N PHE A 48 1.81 -5.62 -8.50
CA PHE A 48 0.94 -5.64 -9.68
C PHE A 48 1.46 -4.83 -10.86
N ASP A 49 2.57 -4.10 -10.71
CA ASP A 49 3.11 -3.21 -11.75
C ASP A 49 3.50 -3.95 -13.03
N LYS A 50 3.78 -5.25 -12.94
CA LYS A 50 4.09 -6.07 -14.10
C LYS A 50 2.94 -6.20 -15.12
N PHE A 51 1.70 -5.89 -14.72
CA PHE A 51 0.54 -5.94 -15.61
C PHE A 51 0.31 -4.63 -16.35
N ASP A 52 0.96 -3.55 -15.93
CA ASP A 52 0.88 -2.27 -16.62
C ASP A 52 1.63 -2.33 -17.95
N GLY A 53 0.94 -1.87 -19.01
CA GLY A 53 1.53 -1.85 -20.36
C GLY A 53 1.62 -3.22 -21.07
N GLN A 54 0.97 -4.29 -20.58
CA GLN A 54 0.83 -5.53 -21.34
C GLN A 54 -0.26 -5.41 -22.41
N ASP A 55 -0.03 -5.99 -23.60
CA ASP A 55 -0.94 -5.86 -24.75
C ASP A 55 -2.37 -6.36 -24.49
N ASP A 56 -2.51 -7.42 -23.69
CA ASP A 56 -3.82 -8.04 -23.35
C ASP A 56 -4.42 -7.48 -22.06
N VAL A 57 -3.93 -6.36 -21.54
CA VAL A 57 -4.36 -5.77 -20.27
C VAL A 57 -4.76 -4.33 -20.44
N THR A 58 -5.98 -4.01 -20.02
CA THR A 58 -6.37 -2.61 -19.79
C THR A 58 -5.98 -2.23 -18.37
N SER A 59 -5.18 -1.17 -18.23
CA SER A 59 -4.75 -0.66 -16.93
C SER A 59 -5.30 0.74 -16.64
N ILE A 60 -5.77 0.95 -15.41
CA ILE A 60 -6.12 2.26 -14.85
C ILE A 60 -5.30 2.46 -13.61
N ILE A 61 -4.44 3.48 -13.60
CA ILE A 61 -3.58 3.80 -12.46
C ILE A 61 -3.80 5.26 -12.06
N VAL A 62 -4.27 5.46 -10.82
CA VAL A 62 -4.47 6.78 -10.22
C VAL A 62 -3.60 6.89 -8.98
N ASN A 63 -2.68 7.82 -8.97
CA ASN A 63 -1.77 8.05 -7.85
C ASN A 63 -2.25 9.17 -6.93
N LYS A 64 -1.61 9.32 -5.78
CA LYS A 64 -1.90 10.37 -4.78
C LYS A 64 -1.98 11.77 -5.39
N LYS A 65 -1.06 12.11 -6.28
CA LYS A 65 -1.03 13.43 -6.91
C LYS A 65 -2.30 13.71 -7.71
N MET A 66 -2.82 12.71 -8.41
CA MET A 66 -4.05 12.83 -9.18
C MET A 66 -5.27 12.98 -8.25
N PHE A 67 -5.36 12.19 -7.19
CA PHE A 67 -6.40 12.33 -6.17
C PHE A 67 -6.37 13.72 -5.53
N ASP A 68 -5.20 14.24 -5.19
CA ASP A 68 -5.03 15.58 -4.63
C ASP A 68 -5.52 16.67 -5.60
N LEU A 69 -5.26 16.52 -6.91
CA LEU A 69 -5.74 17.46 -7.93
C LEU A 69 -7.27 17.38 -8.06
N MET A 70 -7.84 16.17 -8.17
CA MET A 70 -9.29 15.97 -8.27
C MET A 70 -10.01 16.53 -7.05
N SER A 71 -9.44 16.40 -5.86
CA SER A 71 -10.05 16.88 -4.61
C SER A 71 -10.13 18.40 -4.47
N LYS A 72 -9.44 19.16 -5.33
CA LYS A 72 -9.42 20.64 -5.32
C LYS A 72 -10.49 21.25 -6.20
N VAL A 73 -11.29 20.44 -6.88
CA VAL A 73 -12.41 20.92 -7.70
C VAL A 73 -13.42 21.61 -6.79
N LYS A 74 -13.79 22.84 -7.13
CA LYS A 74 -14.84 23.58 -6.42
C LYS A 74 -16.20 23.03 -6.81
N VAL A 75 -17.01 22.69 -5.83
CA VAL A 75 -18.38 22.19 -6.01
C VAL A 75 -19.34 23.05 -5.18
N ASP A 76 -20.61 23.06 -5.60
CA ASP A 76 -21.67 23.76 -4.88
C ASP A 76 -21.81 23.17 -3.46
N ALA A 77 -22.03 24.03 -2.48
CA ALA A 77 -22.22 23.64 -1.09
C ALA A 77 -23.48 22.77 -0.86
N SER A 78 -24.43 22.82 -1.78
CA SER A 78 -25.66 22.01 -1.76
C SER A 78 -25.43 20.58 -2.25
N ASP A 79 -24.38 20.30 -3.04
CA ASP A 79 -24.06 18.98 -3.58
C ASP A 79 -23.27 18.14 -2.55
N LYS A 80 -23.99 17.64 -1.55
CA LYS A 80 -23.44 16.83 -0.46
C LYS A 80 -22.76 15.55 -0.96
N GLU A 81 -23.30 14.93 -2.00
CA GLU A 81 -22.74 13.68 -2.54
C GLU A 81 -21.36 13.92 -3.15
N THR A 82 -21.23 14.95 -3.98
CA THR A 82 -19.93 15.30 -4.57
C THR A 82 -18.94 15.76 -3.48
N GLN A 83 -19.39 16.47 -2.44
CA GLN A 83 -18.53 16.81 -1.30
C GLN A 83 -18.00 15.56 -0.57
N GLN A 84 -18.86 14.56 -0.33
CA GLN A 84 -18.44 13.29 0.28
C GLN A 84 -17.44 12.54 -0.60
N TYR A 85 -17.67 12.50 -1.92
CA TYR A 85 -16.73 11.94 -2.88
C TYR A 85 -15.37 12.65 -2.82
N LEU A 86 -15.33 13.98 -2.85
CA LEU A 86 -14.10 14.76 -2.74
C LEU A 86 -13.37 14.54 -1.41
N ALA A 87 -14.12 14.37 -0.31
CA ALA A 87 -13.56 14.05 0.99
C ALA A 87 -12.93 12.65 1.01
N LEU A 88 -13.56 11.66 0.34
CA LEU A 88 -13.04 10.32 0.22
C LEU A 88 -11.75 10.29 -0.60
N ILE A 89 -11.73 10.89 -1.80
CA ILE A 89 -10.54 10.83 -2.68
C ILE A 89 -9.30 11.48 -2.05
N LYS A 90 -9.45 12.44 -1.13
CA LYS A 90 -8.34 12.99 -0.33
C LYS A 90 -7.66 11.95 0.56
N LYS A 91 -8.39 10.92 0.96
CA LYS A 91 -7.91 9.84 1.83
C LYS A 91 -7.20 8.72 1.06
N LEU A 92 -7.30 8.74 -0.29
CA LEU A 92 -6.74 7.71 -1.14
C LEU A 92 -5.30 8.04 -1.55
N ASP A 93 -4.47 7.01 -1.63
CA ASP A 93 -3.07 7.11 -2.03
C ASP A 93 -2.84 6.55 -3.43
N ASN A 94 -3.43 5.39 -3.75
CA ASN A 94 -3.24 4.75 -5.05
C ASN A 94 -4.45 3.88 -5.40
N LEU A 95 -4.86 3.91 -6.67
CA LEU A 95 -5.80 2.97 -7.25
C LEU A 95 -5.14 2.34 -8.48
N LYS A 96 -5.14 1.02 -8.55
CA LYS A 96 -4.69 0.23 -9.70
C LYS A 96 -5.81 -0.72 -10.07
N VAL A 97 -6.22 -0.69 -11.33
CA VAL A 97 -7.19 -1.63 -11.89
C VAL A 97 -6.60 -2.23 -13.15
N PHE A 98 -6.56 -3.55 -13.22
CA PHE A 98 -6.12 -4.31 -14.37
C PHE A 98 -7.26 -5.21 -14.83
N THR A 99 -7.57 -5.17 -16.10
CA THR A 99 -8.65 -5.95 -16.70
C THR A 99 -8.14 -6.71 -17.91
N THR A 100 -8.49 -7.99 -18.02
CA THR A 100 -8.07 -8.83 -19.14
C THR A 100 -9.15 -9.86 -19.50
N LYS A 101 -9.16 -10.28 -20.78
CA LYS A 101 -9.88 -11.47 -21.28
C LYS A 101 -8.95 -12.63 -21.62
N SER A 102 -7.66 -12.41 -21.52
CA SER A 102 -6.64 -13.42 -21.83
C SER A 102 -6.52 -14.41 -20.68
N THR A 103 -6.84 -15.68 -20.93
CA THR A 103 -6.71 -16.77 -19.94
C THR A 103 -5.28 -16.95 -19.44
N ARG A 104 -4.28 -16.65 -20.29
CA ARG A 104 -2.87 -16.65 -19.90
C ARG A 104 -2.62 -15.59 -18.82
N VAL A 105 -3.04 -14.35 -19.08
CA VAL A 105 -2.83 -13.22 -18.15
C VAL A 105 -3.67 -13.39 -16.88
N GLU A 106 -4.89 -13.91 -16.98
CA GLU A 106 -5.72 -14.30 -15.84
C GLU A 106 -4.97 -15.24 -14.90
N GLY A 107 -4.37 -16.32 -15.45
CA GLY A 107 -3.58 -17.27 -14.67
C GLY A 107 -2.39 -16.59 -13.96
N GLU A 108 -1.72 -15.65 -14.62
CA GLU A 108 -0.64 -14.86 -14.03
C GLU A 108 -1.16 -13.91 -12.94
N MET A 109 -2.28 -13.22 -13.17
CA MET A 109 -2.92 -12.35 -12.17
C MET A 109 -3.32 -13.14 -10.92
N LYS A 110 -3.89 -14.34 -11.10
CA LYS A 110 -4.27 -15.23 -10.00
C LYS A 110 -3.06 -15.60 -9.13
N VAL A 111 -1.98 -16.08 -9.75
CA VAL A 111 -0.74 -16.45 -9.01
C VAL A 111 -0.19 -15.29 -8.23
N VAL A 112 -0.15 -14.10 -8.83
CA VAL A 112 0.38 -12.89 -8.17
C VAL A 112 -0.54 -12.43 -7.05
N ALA A 113 -1.86 -12.41 -7.29
CA ALA A 113 -2.84 -12.03 -6.28
C ALA A 113 -2.79 -12.98 -5.07
N GLU A 114 -2.73 -14.30 -5.28
CA GLU A 114 -2.64 -15.29 -4.20
C GLU A 114 -1.34 -15.16 -3.39
N LYS A 115 -0.22 -14.94 -4.08
CA LYS A 115 1.07 -14.68 -3.40
C LYS A 115 1.00 -13.40 -2.57
N TYR A 116 0.43 -12.35 -3.13
CA TYR A 116 0.28 -11.07 -2.44
C TYR A 116 -0.62 -11.18 -1.22
N ILE A 117 -1.80 -11.80 -1.34
CA ILE A 117 -2.74 -12.03 -0.23
C ILE A 117 -2.05 -12.70 0.95
N LYS A 118 -1.24 -13.75 0.69
CA LYS A 118 -0.51 -14.48 1.74
C LYS A 118 0.57 -13.64 2.43
N SER A 119 1.21 -12.73 1.69
CA SER A 119 2.34 -11.94 2.21
C SER A 119 1.93 -10.61 2.84
N ALA A 120 0.82 -10.01 2.39
CA ALA A 120 0.39 -8.68 2.81
C ALA A 120 -0.45 -8.66 4.10
N GLY A 121 -0.89 -9.84 4.58
CA GLY A 121 -1.74 -9.95 5.77
C GLY A 121 -3.12 -9.34 5.54
N LEU A 122 -3.70 -9.61 4.36
CA LEU A 122 -5.04 -9.19 4.02
C LEU A 122 -6.07 -10.15 4.63
N GLU A 123 -7.17 -9.59 5.12
CA GLU A 123 -8.31 -10.32 5.66
C GLU A 123 -9.41 -10.41 4.60
N GLU A 124 -9.98 -11.59 4.41
CA GLU A 124 -11.08 -11.79 3.45
C GLU A 124 -12.39 -11.26 4.03
N LEU A 125 -12.99 -10.29 3.33
CA LEU A 125 -14.30 -9.74 3.68
C LEU A 125 -15.42 -10.49 3.00
N MET A 126 -15.23 -10.86 1.75
CA MET A 126 -16.27 -11.51 0.95
C MET A 126 -15.66 -12.43 -0.09
N ARG A 127 -16.36 -13.56 -0.30
CA ARG A 127 -16.12 -14.46 -1.42
C ARG A 127 -17.46 -14.84 -2.04
N VAL A 128 -17.55 -14.73 -3.37
CA VAL A 128 -18.71 -15.19 -4.13
C VAL A 128 -18.23 -16.13 -5.22
N ASN A 129 -18.88 -17.27 -5.34
CA ASN A 129 -18.69 -18.22 -6.43
C ASN A 129 -20.04 -18.43 -7.11
N GLU A 130 -20.22 -17.93 -8.29
CA GLU A 130 -21.48 -17.97 -9.02
C GLU A 130 -21.22 -18.11 -10.52
N ASN A 131 -21.87 -19.10 -11.14
CA ASN A 131 -21.85 -19.31 -12.60
C ASN A 131 -20.45 -19.36 -13.23
N GLY A 132 -19.45 -19.91 -12.52
CA GLY A 132 -18.06 -19.97 -12.96
C GLY A 132 -17.25 -18.69 -12.70
N ARG A 133 -17.86 -17.66 -12.15
CA ARG A 133 -17.22 -16.44 -11.68
C ARG A 133 -16.80 -16.57 -10.22
N ASN A 134 -15.60 -16.14 -9.90
CA ASN A 134 -15.09 -16.17 -8.52
C ASN A 134 -14.64 -14.76 -8.11
N ILE A 135 -15.26 -14.22 -7.09
CA ILE A 135 -14.99 -12.88 -6.56
C ILE A 135 -14.39 -13.00 -5.17
N LYS A 136 -13.26 -12.38 -4.95
CA LYS A 136 -12.63 -12.25 -3.64
C LYS A 136 -12.41 -10.77 -3.33
N ILE A 137 -12.88 -10.33 -2.17
CA ILE A 137 -12.65 -8.98 -1.65
C ILE A 137 -11.95 -9.10 -0.31
N LEU A 138 -10.76 -8.53 -0.22
CA LEU A 138 -9.90 -8.58 0.94
C LEU A 138 -9.50 -7.17 1.36
N VAL A 139 -9.23 -6.99 2.65
CA VAL A 139 -8.80 -5.71 3.19
C VAL A 139 -7.62 -5.86 4.13
N LYS A 140 -6.90 -4.77 4.29
CA LYS A 140 -5.98 -4.55 5.40
C LYS A 140 -6.58 -3.50 6.30
N SER A 141 -6.93 -3.89 7.52
CA SER A 141 -7.51 -2.99 8.51
C SER A 141 -6.54 -1.89 8.93
N GLY A 142 -7.08 -0.73 9.27
CA GLY A 142 -6.36 0.42 9.80
C GLY A 142 -6.31 0.41 11.32
N SER A 143 -6.51 1.59 11.92
CA SER A 143 -6.45 1.78 13.37
C SER A 143 -7.77 1.42 14.07
N THR A 144 -8.86 1.34 13.32
CA THR A 144 -10.21 0.96 13.80
C THR A 144 -10.79 -0.10 12.88
N ASP A 145 -11.83 -0.81 13.34
CA ASP A 145 -12.46 -1.91 12.59
C ASP A 145 -13.09 -1.49 11.25
N SER A 146 -13.57 -0.24 11.14
CA SER A 146 -14.12 0.30 9.90
C SER A 146 -13.09 0.94 8.99
N GLN A 147 -11.91 1.24 9.52
CA GLN A 147 -10.85 1.93 8.78
C GLN A 147 -10.00 0.94 7.98
N ILE A 148 -9.85 1.22 6.70
CA ILE A 148 -9.15 0.38 5.75
C ILE A 148 -7.91 1.11 5.23
N ARG A 149 -6.78 0.41 5.20
CA ARG A 149 -5.53 0.86 4.58
C ARG A 149 -5.33 0.35 3.18
N GLU A 150 -5.90 -0.81 2.89
CA GLU A 150 -5.83 -1.42 1.57
C GLU A 150 -7.07 -2.26 1.34
N LEU A 151 -7.62 -2.17 0.14
CA LEU A 151 -8.65 -3.04 -0.38
C LEU A 151 -8.13 -3.69 -1.66
N LEU A 152 -8.15 -5.02 -1.69
CA LEU A 152 -7.85 -5.83 -2.85
C LEU A 152 -9.13 -6.52 -3.31
N MET A 153 -9.47 -6.37 -4.59
CA MET A 153 -10.54 -7.11 -5.24
C MET A 153 -9.96 -7.91 -6.40
N PHE A 154 -10.27 -9.19 -6.41
CA PHE A 154 -9.93 -10.07 -7.52
C PHE A 154 -11.17 -10.79 -8.02
N ILE A 155 -11.49 -10.59 -9.28
CA ILE A 155 -12.61 -11.22 -9.98
C ILE A 155 -12.02 -12.09 -11.07
N GLU A 156 -12.18 -13.39 -10.94
CA GLU A 156 -11.97 -14.34 -12.04
C GLU A 156 -13.27 -14.37 -12.86
N GLY A 157 -13.23 -13.88 -14.09
CA GLY A 157 -14.39 -13.86 -14.97
C GLY A 157 -14.84 -15.28 -15.37
N ALA A 158 -16.11 -15.44 -15.64
CA ALA A 158 -16.59 -16.64 -16.33
C ALA A 158 -16.08 -16.67 -17.78
N LYS A 159 -16.34 -17.76 -18.49
CA LYS A 159 -15.93 -17.89 -19.90
C LYS A 159 -16.37 -16.67 -20.71
N ASN A 160 -15.42 -15.96 -21.32
CA ASN A 160 -15.59 -14.73 -22.11
C ASN A 160 -15.92 -13.46 -21.28
N GLU A 161 -15.88 -13.51 -19.96
CA GLU A 161 -15.97 -12.33 -19.10
C GLU A 161 -14.58 -11.77 -18.76
N ASP A 162 -14.55 -10.53 -18.29
CA ASP A 162 -13.32 -9.89 -17.87
C ASP A 162 -12.87 -10.41 -16.51
N THR A 163 -11.60 -10.77 -16.40
CA THR A 163 -10.89 -10.90 -15.13
C THR A 163 -10.43 -9.53 -14.67
N VAL A 164 -10.71 -9.18 -13.41
CA VAL A 164 -10.39 -7.87 -12.83
C VAL A 164 -9.54 -8.03 -11.59
N LEU A 165 -8.42 -7.34 -11.56
CA LEU A 165 -7.58 -7.19 -10.37
C LEU A 165 -7.54 -5.72 -9.99
N MET A 166 -8.06 -5.37 -8.80
CA MET A 166 -8.08 -4.00 -8.30
C MET A 166 -7.38 -3.92 -6.95
N SER A 167 -6.50 -2.95 -6.79
CA SER A 167 -5.89 -2.57 -5.50
C SER A 167 -6.14 -1.09 -5.25
N LEU A 168 -6.72 -0.78 -4.09
CA LEU A 168 -6.97 0.57 -3.60
C LEU A 168 -6.26 0.74 -2.27
N THR A 169 -5.40 1.75 -2.15
CA THR A 169 -4.69 2.06 -0.91
C THR A 169 -5.02 3.47 -0.42
N GLY A 170 -4.97 3.67 0.89
CA GLY A 170 -5.28 4.95 1.52
C GLY A 170 -5.60 4.81 2.99
N ASN A 171 -6.36 5.74 3.52
CA ASN A 171 -6.87 5.71 4.88
C ASN A 171 -8.36 6.11 4.86
N PHE A 172 -9.23 5.18 4.50
CA PHE A 172 -10.63 5.42 4.20
C PHE A 172 -11.56 4.48 5.00
N ASP A 173 -12.84 4.83 5.06
CA ASP A 173 -13.86 3.96 5.65
C ASP A 173 -14.48 3.05 4.58
N LEU A 174 -14.69 1.78 4.93
CA LEU A 174 -15.31 0.81 4.02
C LEU A 174 -16.70 1.27 3.55
N ASN A 175 -17.45 1.96 4.41
CA ASN A 175 -18.78 2.47 4.08
C ASN A 175 -18.76 3.57 2.99
N GLU A 176 -17.63 4.25 2.80
CA GLU A 176 -17.46 5.30 1.79
C GLU A 176 -17.19 4.73 0.38
N ILE A 177 -16.84 3.45 0.27
CA ILE A 177 -16.43 2.83 -1.00
C ILE A 177 -17.55 2.81 -2.04
N SER A 178 -18.82 2.73 -1.63
CA SER A 178 -19.95 2.78 -2.55
C SER A 178 -19.99 4.07 -3.37
N ILE A 179 -19.60 5.20 -2.77
CA ILE A 179 -19.53 6.51 -3.46
C ILE A 179 -18.45 6.49 -4.53
N LEU A 180 -17.28 5.89 -4.23
CA LEU A 180 -16.19 5.77 -5.19
C LEU A 180 -16.58 4.96 -6.43
N THR A 181 -17.21 3.79 -6.20
CA THR A 181 -17.60 2.88 -7.29
C THR A 181 -18.65 3.51 -8.21
N ASP A 182 -19.58 4.29 -7.66
CA ASP A 182 -20.60 4.99 -8.43
C ASP A 182 -20.01 6.10 -9.32
N LYS A 183 -19.14 6.91 -8.75
CA LYS A 183 -18.57 8.07 -9.48
C LYS A 183 -17.49 7.68 -10.48
N MET A 184 -16.65 6.68 -10.18
CA MET A 184 -15.55 6.28 -11.05
C MET A 184 -15.89 5.14 -12.02
N ARG A 185 -17.07 4.53 -11.91
CA ARG A 185 -17.51 3.40 -12.74
C ARG A 185 -16.45 2.28 -12.82
N ILE A 186 -15.90 1.94 -11.68
CA ILE A 186 -14.82 0.95 -11.57
C ILE A 186 -15.34 -0.43 -12.00
N PRO A 187 -14.61 -1.18 -12.86
CA PRO A 187 -14.95 -2.57 -13.17
C PRO A 187 -15.07 -3.39 -11.88
N GLY A 188 -16.18 -4.13 -11.72
CA GLY A 188 -16.47 -4.87 -10.48
C GLY A 188 -17.04 -4.01 -9.33
N GLY A 189 -17.35 -2.75 -9.57
CA GLY A 189 -17.88 -1.84 -8.55
C GLY A 189 -19.19 -2.30 -7.91
N ASP A 190 -20.07 -2.98 -8.68
CA ASP A 190 -21.34 -3.51 -8.14
C ASP A 190 -21.11 -4.63 -7.13
N ASP A 191 -20.10 -5.47 -7.33
CA ASP A 191 -19.73 -6.53 -6.39
C ASP A 191 -19.13 -5.93 -5.11
N LEU A 192 -18.36 -4.87 -5.25
CA LEU A 192 -17.82 -4.13 -4.11
C LEU A 192 -18.93 -3.47 -3.27
N LYS A 193 -19.98 -2.91 -3.90
CA LYS A 193 -21.16 -2.38 -3.19
C LYS A 193 -21.91 -3.46 -2.42
N LYS A 194 -22.04 -4.66 -2.98
CA LYS A 194 -22.67 -5.79 -2.27
C LYS A 194 -21.90 -6.14 -1.01
N ALA A 195 -20.57 -6.17 -1.07
CA ALA A 195 -19.71 -6.44 0.07
C ALA A 195 -19.89 -5.43 1.21
N THR A 196 -20.01 -4.14 0.88
CA THR A 196 -20.19 -3.08 1.88
C THR A 196 -21.56 -3.08 2.53
N LYS A 197 -22.62 -3.51 1.80
CA LYS A 197 -24.01 -3.59 2.33
C LYS A 197 -24.26 -4.85 3.16
N GLY A 198 -23.52 -5.93 2.98
CA GLY A 198 -23.70 -7.20 3.67
C GLY A 198 -23.25 -7.21 5.14
N LYS A 199 -22.68 -6.13 5.64
CA LYS A 199 -22.16 -5.99 7.02
C LYS A 199 -23.14 -5.32 8.01
N ARG A 200 -24.46 -5.32 7.73
CA ARG A 200 -25.48 -4.84 8.67
C ARG A 200 -26.14 -6.00 9.40
#